data_b5b7878422dfb0ac16ddba814bfdb14e
#
_entry.id   b5b7878422dfb0ac16ddba814bfdb14e
#
_cell.length_a   1.000
_cell.length_b   1.000
_cell.length_c   1.000
_cell.angle_alpha   90.00
_cell.angle_beta   90.00
_cell.angle_gamma   90.00
#
_symmetry.space_group_name_H-M   'P 1'
#
loop_
_entity.id
_entity.type
_entity.pdbx_description
1 polymer ?
#
loop_
_entity_poly.entity_id
_entity_poly.type
_entity_poly.pdbx_seq_one_letter_code
_entity_poly.pdbx_strand_id
1 'polypeptide(L)'
;MTDSLDRLFAAVQEARDRNPSVSRTSKLFRDGVQKMAKKLVEEAIEVGLDAVQMNREAVILESADVLYHLAVVWVECGVTPRDVFNEIDRRERLYGIAEKIPKTAGAAHARRLSSLASRRKAAS
;
A
#
# COMPACT_ATOMS: atom_id res chain seq x y z
N MET A 1 -1.93 18.68 13.86
CA MET A 1 -3.16 18.38 13.11
C MET A 1 -3.01 17.03 12.42
N THR A 2 -3.95 16.11 12.66
CA THR A 2 -3.92 14.78 12.05
C THR A 2 -4.51 14.86 10.65
N ASP A 3 -3.78 14.41 9.64
CA ASP A 3 -4.32 14.41 8.28
C ASP A 3 -5.27 13.24 8.03
N SER A 4 -5.91 13.24 6.86
CA SER A 4 -6.89 12.22 6.49
C SER A 4 -6.31 10.82 6.46
N LEU A 5 -5.06 10.67 6.04
CA LEU A 5 -4.41 9.36 5.97
C LEU A 5 -4.13 8.80 7.37
N ASP A 6 -3.69 9.64 8.29
CA ASP A 6 -3.49 9.23 9.69
C ASP A 6 -4.80 8.79 10.32
N ARG A 7 -5.88 9.54 10.08
CA ARG A 7 -7.21 9.17 10.59
C ARG A 7 -7.72 7.87 9.99
N LEU A 8 -7.51 7.68 8.70
CA LEU A 8 -7.88 6.43 8.01
C LEU A 8 -7.12 5.25 8.61
N PHE A 9 -5.81 5.39 8.78
CA PHE A 9 -4.97 4.34 9.36
C PHE A 9 -5.44 3.97 10.77
N ALA A 10 -5.70 4.97 11.62
CA ALA A 10 -6.19 4.75 12.97
C ALA A 10 -7.55 4.04 12.97
N ALA A 11 -8.45 4.43 12.05
CA ALA A 11 -9.77 3.80 11.92
C ALA A 11 -9.65 2.33 11.49
N VAL A 12 -8.72 2.02 10.58
CA VAL A 12 -8.45 0.65 10.14
C VAL A 12 -7.92 -0.20 11.30
N GLN A 13 -6.98 0.34 12.09
CA GLN A 13 -6.45 -0.35 13.27
C GLN A 13 -7.57 -0.68 14.26
N GLU A 14 -8.43 0.28 14.54
CA GLU A 14 -9.56 0.11 15.46
C GLU A 14 -10.55 -0.93 14.93
N ALA A 15 -10.85 -0.89 13.64
CA ALA A 15 -11.85 -1.76 13.02
C ALA A 15 -11.36 -3.22 12.92
N ARG A 16 -10.06 -3.47 12.95
CA ARG A 16 -9.50 -4.82 12.82
C ARG A 16 -10.11 -5.82 13.79
N ASP A 17 -10.34 -5.40 15.03
CA ASP A 17 -10.80 -6.29 16.10
C ASP A 17 -12.33 -6.31 16.26
N ARG A 18 -13.06 -5.65 15.36
CA ARG A 18 -14.52 -5.66 15.37
C ARG A 18 -15.08 -6.99 14.85
N ASN A 19 -16.38 -7.19 15.06
CA ASN A 19 -17.05 -8.39 14.55
C ASN A 19 -17.05 -8.40 13.01
N PRO A 20 -16.50 -9.45 12.36
CA PRO A 20 -16.45 -9.53 10.90
C PRO A 20 -17.83 -9.51 10.22
N SER A 21 -18.90 -9.88 10.93
CA SER A 21 -20.24 -9.86 10.35
C SER A 21 -20.79 -8.44 10.17
N VAL A 22 -20.21 -7.43 10.86
CA VAL A 22 -20.65 -6.04 10.79
C VAL A 22 -19.57 -5.09 10.28
N SER A 23 -18.32 -5.55 10.16
CA SER A 23 -17.20 -4.72 9.73
C SER A 23 -16.50 -5.35 8.52
N ARG A 24 -16.52 -4.66 7.38
CA ARG A 24 -15.78 -5.08 6.18
C ARG A 24 -14.28 -5.15 6.44
N THR A 25 -13.77 -4.19 7.20
CA THR A 25 -12.35 -4.13 7.53
C THR A 25 -11.93 -5.33 8.37
N SER A 26 -12.68 -5.64 9.41
CA SER A 26 -12.43 -6.82 10.23
C SER A 26 -12.47 -8.10 9.39
N LYS A 27 -13.43 -8.19 8.47
CA LYS A 27 -13.54 -9.34 7.56
C LYS A 27 -12.31 -9.48 6.67
N LEU A 28 -11.77 -8.38 6.16
CA LEU A 28 -10.53 -8.41 5.37
C LEU A 28 -9.36 -8.99 6.15
N PHE A 29 -9.20 -8.57 7.41
CA PHE A 29 -8.13 -9.11 8.26
C PHE A 29 -8.33 -10.60 8.52
N ARG A 30 -9.56 -11.02 8.74
CA ARG A 30 -9.90 -12.44 8.93
C ARG A 30 -9.62 -13.26 7.67
N ASP A 31 -9.90 -12.72 6.49
CA ASP A 31 -9.68 -13.41 5.21
C ASP A 31 -8.19 -13.58 4.87
N GLY A 32 -7.32 -12.78 5.48
CA GLY A 32 -5.88 -12.95 5.39
C GLY A 32 -5.18 -12.04 4.40
N VAL A 33 -3.85 -12.04 4.48
CA VAL A 33 -2.98 -11.12 3.73
C VAL A 33 -3.09 -11.28 2.21
N GLN A 34 -3.31 -12.49 1.73
CA GLN A 34 -3.46 -12.71 0.28
C GLN A 34 -4.68 -11.97 -0.27
N LYS A 35 -5.79 -11.99 0.46
CA LYS A 35 -7.01 -11.26 0.08
C LYS A 35 -6.79 -9.75 0.14
N MET A 36 -6.13 -9.27 1.19
CA MET A 36 -5.78 -7.86 1.34
C MET A 36 -4.92 -7.38 0.17
N ALA A 37 -3.89 -8.14 -0.19
CA ALA A 37 -3.00 -7.82 -1.31
C ALA A 37 -3.74 -7.82 -2.64
N LYS A 38 -4.59 -8.80 -2.87
CA LYS A 38 -5.41 -8.90 -4.08
C LYS A 38 -6.31 -7.67 -4.25
N LYS A 39 -6.97 -7.26 -3.17
CA LYS A 39 -7.84 -6.08 -3.19
C LYS A 39 -7.06 -4.81 -3.53
N LEU A 40 -5.88 -4.63 -2.95
CA LEU A 40 -5.03 -3.49 -3.25
C LEU A 40 -4.65 -3.44 -4.73
N VAL A 41 -4.24 -4.58 -5.29
CA VAL A 41 -3.87 -4.67 -6.71
C VAL A 41 -5.07 -4.36 -7.61
N GLU A 42 -6.25 -4.92 -7.31
CA GLU A 42 -7.45 -4.68 -8.09
C GLU A 42 -7.81 -3.18 -8.14
N GLU A 43 -7.79 -2.50 -7.01
CA GLU A 43 -8.09 -1.07 -6.94
C GLU A 43 -7.04 -0.22 -7.66
N ALA A 44 -5.77 -0.60 -7.56
CA ALA A 44 -4.71 0.10 -8.29
C ALA A 44 -4.87 -0.03 -9.80
N ILE A 45 -5.27 -1.20 -10.29
CA ILE A 45 -5.56 -1.42 -11.72
C ILE A 45 -6.72 -0.53 -12.15
N GLU A 46 -7.78 -0.44 -11.37
CA GLU A 46 -8.95 0.40 -11.68
C GLU A 46 -8.56 1.87 -11.80
N VAL A 47 -7.70 2.38 -10.91
CA VAL A 47 -7.18 3.75 -11.03
C VAL A 47 -6.48 3.94 -12.36
N GLY A 48 -5.63 2.99 -12.75
CA GLY A 48 -4.90 3.06 -14.01
C GLY A 48 -5.81 3.09 -15.22
N LEU A 49 -6.82 2.22 -15.25
CA LEU A 49 -7.80 2.17 -16.35
C LEU A 49 -8.62 3.46 -16.44
N ASP A 50 -9.05 3.99 -15.30
CA ASP A 50 -9.81 5.25 -15.27
C ASP A 50 -8.95 6.44 -15.68
N ALA A 51 -7.67 6.43 -15.34
CA ALA A 51 -6.72 7.48 -15.73
C ALA A 51 -6.53 7.51 -17.26
N VAL A 52 -6.43 6.35 -17.90
CA VAL A 52 -6.30 6.26 -19.36
C VAL A 52 -7.50 6.90 -20.05
N GLN A 53 -8.69 6.78 -19.46
CA GLN A 53 -9.91 7.37 -20.00
C GLN A 53 -10.11 8.84 -19.57
N MET A 54 -9.17 9.40 -18.81
CA MET A 54 -9.28 10.76 -18.26
C MET A 54 -10.54 10.98 -17.43
N ASN A 55 -11.04 9.92 -16.78
CA ASN A 55 -12.23 9.98 -15.95
C ASN A 55 -11.86 10.47 -14.55
N ARG A 56 -11.88 11.78 -14.37
CA ARG A 56 -11.43 12.45 -13.15
C ARG A 56 -12.18 11.96 -11.91
N GLU A 57 -13.49 11.85 -11.97
CA GLU A 57 -14.31 11.45 -10.82
C GLU A 57 -13.99 10.01 -10.39
N ALA A 58 -13.87 9.11 -11.34
CA ALA A 58 -13.52 7.72 -11.05
C ALA A 58 -12.11 7.62 -10.46
N VAL A 59 -11.16 8.40 -10.97
CA VAL A 59 -9.79 8.42 -10.41
C VAL A 59 -9.80 8.85 -8.94
N ILE A 60 -10.60 9.87 -8.59
CA ILE A 60 -10.72 10.31 -7.19
C ILE A 60 -11.28 9.18 -6.32
N LEU A 61 -12.39 8.58 -6.72
CA LEU A 61 -13.05 7.52 -5.95
C LEU A 61 -12.13 6.31 -5.77
N GLU A 62 -11.55 5.83 -6.87
CA GLU A 62 -10.68 4.65 -6.83
C GLU A 62 -9.36 4.92 -6.11
N SER A 63 -8.85 6.16 -6.16
CA SER A 63 -7.65 6.53 -5.40
C SER A 63 -7.92 6.45 -3.90
N ALA A 64 -9.10 6.86 -3.44
CA ALA A 64 -9.48 6.71 -2.04
C ALA A 64 -9.53 5.23 -1.64
N ASP A 65 -10.04 4.37 -2.52
CA ASP A 65 -10.09 2.92 -2.28
C ASP A 65 -8.68 2.32 -2.23
N VAL A 66 -7.76 2.78 -3.08
CA VAL A 66 -6.36 2.35 -3.04
C VAL A 66 -5.74 2.71 -1.69
N LEU A 67 -5.94 3.93 -1.21
CA LEU A 67 -5.40 4.36 0.09
C LEU A 67 -5.98 3.53 1.23
N TYR A 68 -7.27 3.22 1.16
CA TYR A 68 -7.92 2.36 2.16
C TYR A 68 -7.27 0.97 2.20
N HIS A 69 -7.15 0.31 1.06
CA HIS A 69 -6.55 -1.03 0.99
C HIS A 69 -5.06 -1.01 1.32
N LEU A 70 -4.37 0.07 0.98
CA LEU A 70 -2.98 0.26 1.36
C LEU A 70 -2.85 0.37 2.88
N ALA A 71 -3.74 1.12 3.54
CA ALA A 71 -3.76 1.21 5.00
C ALA A 71 -3.99 -0.16 5.66
N VAL A 72 -4.89 -0.96 5.09
CA VAL A 72 -5.14 -2.33 5.58
C VAL A 72 -3.87 -3.18 5.50
N VAL A 73 -3.17 -3.14 4.37
CA VAL A 73 -1.90 -3.86 4.18
C VAL A 73 -0.84 -3.35 5.16
N TRP A 74 -0.74 -2.04 5.35
CA TRP A 74 0.22 -1.47 6.32
C TRP A 74 -0.04 -1.99 7.73
N VAL A 75 -1.29 -1.99 8.18
CA VAL A 75 -1.63 -2.50 9.51
C VAL A 75 -1.21 -3.96 9.65
N GLU A 76 -1.51 -4.78 8.65
CA GLU A 76 -1.14 -6.21 8.67
C GLU A 76 0.37 -6.41 8.70
N CYS A 77 1.12 -5.58 7.97
CA CYS A 77 2.58 -5.71 7.86
C CYS A 77 3.35 -4.97 8.96
N GLY A 78 2.65 -4.32 9.90
CA GLY A 78 3.31 -3.56 10.96
C GLY A 78 3.98 -2.28 10.48
N VAL A 79 3.48 -1.70 9.38
CA VAL A 79 3.98 -0.46 8.79
C VAL A 79 3.06 0.68 9.17
N THR A 80 3.63 1.82 9.54
CA THR A 80 2.85 3.03 9.86
C THR A 80 2.97 4.05 8.72
N PRO A 81 2.04 5.02 8.64
CA PRO A 81 2.21 6.14 7.70
C PRO A 81 3.53 6.87 7.89
N ARG A 82 3.98 7.01 9.14
CA ARG A 82 5.26 7.67 9.45
C ARG A 82 6.44 6.94 8.82
N ASP A 83 6.44 5.62 8.85
CA ASP A 83 7.48 4.82 8.21
C ASP A 83 7.60 5.14 6.72
N VAL A 84 6.45 5.22 6.04
CA VAL A 84 6.40 5.50 4.61
C VAL A 84 6.82 6.96 4.33
N PHE A 85 6.33 7.91 5.12
CA PHE A 85 6.69 9.31 4.96
C PHE A 85 8.17 9.55 5.22
N ASN A 86 8.76 8.84 6.18
CA ASN A 86 10.21 8.90 6.42
C ASN A 86 11.00 8.44 5.17
N GLU A 87 10.52 7.43 4.46
CA GLU A 87 11.15 7.01 3.22
C GLU A 87 11.00 8.05 2.12
N ILE A 88 9.84 8.70 2.03
CA ILE A 88 9.63 9.82 1.09
C ILE A 88 10.61 10.96 1.42
N ASP A 89 10.73 11.31 2.70
CA ASP A 89 11.65 12.36 3.15
C ASP A 89 13.11 12.00 2.82
N ARG A 90 13.49 10.73 2.99
CA ARG A 90 14.81 10.23 2.64
C ARG A 90 15.10 10.42 1.15
N ARG A 91 14.15 10.06 0.30
CA ARG A 91 14.30 10.24 -1.16
C ARG A 91 14.41 11.70 -1.55
N GLU A 92 13.64 12.56 -0.90
CA GLU A 92 13.71 14.00 -1.12
C GLU A 92 15.12 14.55 -0.81
N ARG A 93 15.73 14.11 0.29
CA ARG A 93 17.09 14.55 0.67
C ARG A 93 18.14 14.04 -0.30
N LEU A 94 18.01 12.84 -0.82
CA LEU A 94 19.05 12.18 -1.63
C LEU A 94 18.90 12.44 -3.12
N TYR A 95 17.67 12.50 -3.63
CA TYR A 95 17.41 12.50 -5.07
C TYR A 95 16.44 13.59 -5.52
N GLY A 96 15.84 14.33 -4.58
CA GLY A 96 14.68 15.16 -4.87
C GLY A 96 13.42 14.31 -4.97
N ILE A 97 12.28 14.85 -4.52
CA ILE A 97 11.04 14.07 -4.38
C ILE A 97 10.45 13.63 -5.73
N ALA A 98 10.67 14.43 -6.79
CA ALA A 98 10.17 14.14 -8.13
C ALA A 98 11.21 13.47 -9.03
N GLU A 99 12.44 13.27 -8.55
CA GLU A 99 13.50 12.67 -9.34
C GLU A 99 13.44 11.15 -9.31
N LYS A 100 13.85 10.53 -10.42
CA LYS A 100 13.95 9.08 -10.48
C LYS A 100 15.10 8.59 -9.60
N ILE A 101 14.88 7.47 -8.92
CA ILE A 101 15.97 6.77 -8.22
C ILE A 101 17.02 6.38 -9.27
N PRO A 102 18.33 6.62 -9.01
CA PRO A 102 19.40 6.22 -9.93
C PRO A 102 19.32 4.73 -10.28
N LYS A 103 19.64 4.37 -11.53
CA LYS A 103 19.56 2.99 -12.01
C LYS A 103 20.35 2.03 -11.13
N THR A 104 21.50 2.44 -10.59
CA THR A 104 22.32 1.61 -9.70
C THR A 104 21.57 1.26 -8.41
N ALA A 105 20.86 2.22 -7.80
CA ALA A 105 20.04 1.97 -6.60
C ALA A 105 18.85 1.07 -6.93
N GLY A 106 18.17 1.34 -8.06
CA GLY A 106 17.05 0.52 -8.53
C GLY A 106 17.48 -0.91 -8.85
N ALA A 107 18.61 -1.08 -9.52
CA ALA A 107 19.16 -2.40 -9.84
C ALA A 107 19.53 -3.18 -8.56
N ALA A 108 20.09 -2.53 -7.56
CA ALA A 108 20.41 -3.16 -6.28
C ALA A 108 19.15 -3.63 -5.57
N HIS A 109 18.08 -2.82 -5.58
CA HIS A 109 16.80 -3.18 -4.99
C HIS A 109 16.17 -4.38 -5.72
N ALA A 110 16.15 -4.36 -7.05
CA ALA A 110 15.62 -5.46 -7.86
C ALA A 110 16.38 -6.77 -7.62
N ARG A 111 17.71 -6.71 -7.51
CA ARG A 111 18.53 -7.88 -7.18
C ARG A 111 18.21 -8.44 -5.79
N ARG A 112 17.96 -7.57 -4.81
CA ARG A 112 17.59 -7.98 -3.46
C ARG A 112 16.27 -8.74 -3.46
N LEU A 113 15.25 -8.24 -4.16
CA LEU A 113 13.94 -8.88 -4.27
C LEU A 113 14.05 -10.24 -4.98
N SER A 114 14.82 -10.31 -6.06
CA SER A 114 15.07 -11.54 -6.80
C SER A 114 15.76 -12.60 -5.92
N SER A 115 16.74 -12.19 -5.12
CA SER A 115 17.43 -13.07 -4.18
C SER A 115 16.49 -13.64 -3.13
N LEU A 116 15.59 -12.82 -2.58
CA LEU A 116 14.59 -13.25 -1.60
C LEU A 116 13.60 -14.25 -2.21
N ALA A 117 13.15 -14.00 -3.44
CA ALA A 117 12.24 -14.90 -4.16
C ALA A 117 12.90 -16.25 -4.42
N SER A 118 14.17 -16.26 -4.81
CA SER A 118 14.94 -17.50 -5.01
C SER A 118 15.10 -18.31 -3.74
N ARG A 119 15.34 -17.65 -2.61
CA ARG A 119 15.44 -18.32 -1.30
C ARG A 119 14.12 -18.97 -0.91
N ARG A 120 12.99 -18.30 -1.12
CA ARG A 120 11.66 -18.87 -0.85
C ARG A 120 11.42 -20.11 -1.70
N LYS A 121 11.77 -20.07 -2.96
CA LYS A 121 11.60 -21.19 -3.88
C LYS A 121 12.48 -22.39 -3.48
N ALA A 122 13.69 -22.15 -3.02
CA ALA A 122 14.59 -23.19 -2.55
C ALA A 122 14.15 -23.83 -1.24
N ALA A 123 13.41 -23.11 -0.39
CA ALA A 123 12.91 -23.58 0.90
C ALA A 123 11.60 -24.37 0.80
N SER A 124 10.96 -24.42 -0.38
CA SER A 124 9.73 -25.20 -0.64
C SER A 124 10.04 -26.67 -1.00
#